data_655136cd021b280f8ffa87c9c709ce5a
#
_entry.id   655136cd021b280f8ffa87c9c709ce5a
#
_cell.length_a   1.000
_cell.length_b   1.000
_cell.length_c   1.000
_cell.angle_alpha   90.00
_cell.angle_beta   90.00
_cell.angle_gamma   90.00
#
_symmetry.space_group_name_H-M   'P 1'
#
loop_
_entity.id
_entity.type
_entity.pdbx_description
1 polymer ?
#
loop_
_entity_poly.entity_id
_entity_poly.type
_entity_poly.pdbx_seq_one_letter_code
_entity_poly.pdbx_strand_id
1 'polypeptide(L)'
;MPPPGLRRQSRRSERTISERDVTDSAAPAIELRGIDKWFGAVHANRDISLVVRSGSIHGIVGENGAGKSTLMGILYGYYQPDRGEILVRGEPTVIRSSQDSLAAGIGMVHQHFMLVEPFTVLENVVLGVEGGFRLGAGMSRARAELVRLGREYHLEVDPDARVADLGVGHRQRVEILKALYRGADLLILDEPTAVLTPQEADELFRILASLRGEGKTVLLITHKLREIRDATDVVTVMRQGSVVATLPTAETTAAQLAELMVGRKVSLRVDKAPPRAGDPVLEVTDLVVEDGLGVERVKSVSFTVRRGEIVGIAGVAGNGQSELLEALAGIRPLKAGQIRLKAAPLGDSASRSPRRLRRLGLAHVPEDRHRMGLVIPFVARESAILGYHDESTYNGPIRLHRAAVASSFERQAAEYDIRPGNGALPTAAFSGGNQQKIVLARELDRNPELLLIGQPTRGVDIGAIEFIHRRLVALRDAGKALLLVSVELDEILALADRILVMHDGRIVGDVPRADATERTLGLMMAGLAS
;
A
#
# COMPACT_ATOMS: atom_id res chain seq x y z
N MET A 1 11.11 -50.02 52.05
CA MET A 1 10.36 -48.76 52.20
C MET A 1 10.90 -47.76 51.22
N PRO A 2 10.15 -47.45 50.15
CA PRO A 2 10.45 -46.30 49.27
C PRO A 2 9.67 -45.06 49.75
N PRO A 3 10.19 -43.83 49.51
CA PRO A 3 9.53 -42.59 49.88
C PRO A 3 8.43 -42.18 48.89
N PRO A 4 7.47 -41.35 49.31
CA PRO A 4 6.24 -41.09 48.56
C PRO A 4 6.28 -39.91 47.60
N GLY A 5 5.66 -40.07 46.44
CA GLY A 5 4.69 -39.16 45.83
C GLY A 5 5.17 -37.82 45.30
N LEU A 6 5.61 -37.77 44.03
CA LEU A 6 5.56 -36.56 43.21
C LEU A 6 4.19 -36.46 42.56
N ARG A 7 3.38 -35.48 43.01
CA ARG A 7 2.10 -35.07 42.41
C ARG A 7 2.32 -34.57 40.98
N ARG A 8 1.66 -35.22 40.05
CA ARG A 8 1.42 -34.71 38.67
C ARG A 8 0.61 -33.41 38.76
N GLN A 9 1.25 -32.30 38.40
CA GLN A 9 0.51 -31.09 38.07
C GLN A 9 -0.16 -31.27 36.69
N SER A 10 -1.47 -31.18 36.71
CA SER A 10 -2.37 -31.26 35.56
C SER A 10 -2.04 -30.14 34.57
N ARG A 11 -1.85 -30.51 33.31
CA ARG A 11 -1.92 -29.62 32.16
C ARG A 11 -3.28 -28.90 32.19
N ARG A 12 -3.27 -27.58 32.36
CA ARG A 12 -4.42 -26.75 32.06
C ARG A 12 -4.68 -26.86 30.57
N SER A 13 -5.78 -27.46 30.23
CA SER A 13 -6.39 -27.50 28.91
C SER A 13 -6.55 -26.09 28.37
N GLU A 14 -5.97 -25.84 27.20
CA GLU A 14 -6.40 -24.77 26.31
C GLU A 14 -7.91 -24.92 26.10
N ARG A 15 -8.67 -23.98 26.58
CA ARG A 15 -10.11 -23.89 26.29
C ARG A 15 -10.25 -23.45 24.85
N THR A 16 -10.45 -24.39 23.97
CA THR A 16 -11.18 -24.18 22.70
C THR A 16 -12.53 -23.55 23.08
N ILE A 17 -12.76 -22.32 22.62
CA ILE A 17 -14.05 -21.65 22.81
C ILE A 17 -15.08 -22.49 22.07
N SER A 18 -15.99 -23.04 22.85
CA SER A 18 -17.11 -23.87 22.43
C SER A 18 -18.03 -23.09 21.49
N GLU A 19 -18.50 -23.75 20.44
CA GLU A 19 -19.51 -23.35 19.45
C GLU A 19 -20.90 -22.99 20.03
N ARG A 20 -20.98 -22.58 21.26
CA ARG A 20 -22.26 -22.24 21.94
C ARG A 20 -22.23 -20.81 22.41
N ASP A 21 -22.77 -19.92 21.59
CA ASP A 21 -23.57 -18.73 21.89
C ASP A 21 -23.59 -17.76 20.68
N VAL A 22 -24.21 -18.18 19.59
CA VAL A 22 -24.69 -17.24 18.57
C VAL A 22 -25.97 -17.82 17.94
N THR A 23 -27.08 -17.66 18.63
CA THR A 23 -28.42 -17.73 18.03
C THR A 23 -28.77 -16.34 17.48
N ASP A 24 -28.20 -15.96 16.32
CA ASP A 24 -28.84 -14.99 15.46
C ASP A 24 -29.25 -15.71 14.17
N SER A 25 -30.54 -15.75 13.86
CA SER A 25 -31.19 -16.72 12.99
C SER A 25 -31.10 -16.42 11.50
N ALA A 26 -30.21 -15.54 11.08
CA ALA A 26 -29.99 -15.23 9.66
C ALA A 26 -28.83 -16.07 9.10
N ALA A 27 -29.06 -16.69 7.93
CA ALA A 27 -28.02 -17.42 7.21
C ALA A 27 -26.82 -16.46 6.91
N PRO A 28 -25.56 -16.95 6.98
CA PRO A 28 -24.40 -16.15 6.64
C PRO A 28 -24.47 -15.69 5.16
N ALA A 29 -23.97 -14.48 4.89
CA ALA A 29 -23.91 -13.97 3.51
C ALA A 29 -23.02 -14.85 2.64
N ILE A 30 -21.85 -15.25 3.19
CA ILE A 30 -20.92 -16.20 2.58
C ILE A 30 -20.37 -17.14 3.64
N GLU A 31 -20.24 -18.42 3.26
CA GLU A 31 -19.48 -19.41 4.00
C GLU A 31 -18.53 -20.14 3.03
N LEU A 32 -17.25 -20.15 3.37
CA LEU A 32 -16.23 -20.91 2.69
C LEU A 32 -15.85 -22.11 3.54
N ARG A 33 -15.76 -23.29 2.93
CA ARG A 33 -15.43 -24.54 3.62
C ARG A 33 -14.26 -25.22 2.92
N GLY A 34 -13.12 -25.27 3.56
CA GLY A 34 -11.94 -26.00 3.12
C GLY A 34 -11.42 -25.59 1.74
N ILE A 35 -11.39 -24.28 1.45
CA ILE A 35 -10.95 -23.77 0.14
C ILE A 35 -9.46 -23.95 0.00
N ASP A 36 -9.04 -24.70 -1.01
CA ASP A 36 -7.67 -24.84 -1.45
C ASP A 36 -7.48 -24.25 -2.84
N LYS A 37 -6.32 -23.58 -3.08
CA LYS A 37 -5.92 -23.08 -4.39
C LYS A 37 -4.42 -23.18 -4.60
N TRP A 38 -4.02 -23.81 -5.71
CA TRP A 38 -2.63 -23.90 -6.14
C TRP A 38 -2.38 -23.12 -7.44
N PHE A 39 -1.19 -22.53 -7.54
CA PHE A 39 -0.63 -22.01 -8.78
C PHE A 39 0.73 -22.69 -9.00
N GLY A 40 0.75 -23.75 -9.78
CA GLY A 40 1.92 -24.62 -9.92
C GLY A 40 2.36 -25.19 -8.56
N ALA A 41 3.56 -24.87 -8.11
CA ALA A 41 4.08 -25.30 -6.80
C ALA A 41 3.63 -24.42 -5.62
N VAL A 42 2.97 -23.30 -5.88
CA VAL A 42 2.55 -22.35 -4.83
C VAL A 42 1.16 -22.70 -4.33
N HIS A 43 1.02 -23.06 -3.06
CA HIS A 43 -0.25 -23.27 -2.37
C HIS A 43 -0.74 -21.93 -1.82
N ALA A 44 -1.51 -21.20 -2.62
CA ALA A 44 -1.91 -19.82 -2.35
C ALA A 44 -3.01 -19.69 -1.28
N ASN A 45 -3.98 -20.63 -1.26
CA ASN A 45 -4.96 -20.77 -0.18
C ASN A 45 -4.93 -22.22 0.30
N ARG A 46 -4.94 -22.40 1.63
CA ARG A 46 -4.76 -23.69 2.31
C ARG A 46 -5.87 -23.90 3.32
N ASP A 47 -6.81 -24.78 3.01
CA ASP A 47 -7.92 -25.17 3.88
C ASP A 47 -8.64 -23.94 4.49
N ILE A 48 -8.96 -22.95 3.64
CA ILE A 48 -9.61 -21.72 4.09
C ILE A 48 -11.06 -22.01 4.44
N SER A 49 -11.40 -21.82 5.70
CA SER A 49 -12.78 -21.82 6.19
C SER A 49 -13.09 -20.46 6.82
N LEU A 50 -14.15 -19.81 6.34
CA LEU A 50 -14.53 -18.45 6.69
C LEU A 50 -16.04 -18.28 6.65
N VAL A 51 -16.60 -17.63 7.64
CA VAL A 51 -18.02 -17.26 7.71
C VAL A 51 -18.16 -15.75 7.77
N VAL A 52 -18.89 -15.17 6.81
CA VAL A 52 -19.21 -13.74 6.75
C VAL A 52 -20.69 -13.56 7.08
N ARG A 53 -21.00 -12.84 8.16
CA ARG A 53 -22.36 -12.60 8.59
C ARG A 53 -23.08 -11.61 7.66
N SER A 54 -24.37 -11.85 7.40
CA SER A 54 -25.18 -10.89 6.65
C SER A 54 -25.30 -9.55 7.41
N GLY A 55 -25.29 -8.43 6.67
CA GLY A 55 -25.43 -7.10 7.27
C GLY A 55 -24.25 -6.69 8.16
N SER A 56 -23.04 -7.20 7.90
CA SER A 56 -21.83 -6.86 8.65
C SER A 56 -20.72 -6.34 7.74
N ILE A 57 -19.76 -5.64 8.32
CA ILE A 57 -18.50 -5.29 7.67
C ILE A 57 -17.42 -6.24 8.22
N HIS A 58 -16.97 -7.17 7.38
CA HIS A 58 -15.98 -8.16 7.74
C HIS A 58 -14.62 -7.79 7.11
N GLY A 59 -13.62 -7.57 7.95
CA GLY A 59 -12.25 -7.26 7.50
C GLY A 59 -11.44 -8.52 7.23
N ILE A 60 -10.67 -8.53 6.15
CA ILE A 60 -9.63 -9.54 5.89
C ILE A 60 -8.29 -8.84 5.86
N VAL A 61 -7.42 -9.19 6.80
CA VAL A 61 -6.06 -8.66 6.88
C VAL A 61 -5.01 -9.74 6.71
N GLY A 62 -3.84 -9.36 6.29
CA GLY A 62 -2.69 -10.24 6.13
C GLY A 62 -1.58 -9.55 5.35
N GLU A 63 -0.36 -10.07 5.45
CA GLU A 63 0.76 -9.58 4.67
C GLU A 63 0.55 -9.78 3.16
N ASN A 64 1.36 -9.12 2.33
CA ASN A 64 1.38 -9.38 0.90
C ASN A 64 1.80 -10.83 0.63
N GLY A 65 1.04 -11.51 -0.24
CA GLY A 65 1.21 -12.95 -0.45
C GLY A 65 0.51 -13.86 0.58
N ALA A 66 -0.26 -13.31 1.52
CA ALA A 66 -1.05 -14.11 2.46
C ALA A 66 -2.23 -14.86 1.83
N GLY A 67 -2.51 -14.67 0.53
CA GLY A 67 -3.59 -15.34 -0.19
C GLY A 67 -4.90 -14.55 -0.28
N LYS A 68 -4.97 -13.32 0.23
CA LYS A 68 -6.18 -12.48 0.24
C LYS A 68 -6.78 -12.26 -1.15
N SER A 69 -6.01 -11.69 -2.08
CA SER A 69 -6.47 -11.41 -3.45
C SER A 69 -6.81 -12.68 -4.23
N THR A 70 -6.15 -13.81 -3.92
CA THR A 70 -6.50 -15.12 -4.48
C THR A 70 -7.88 -15.55 -3.99
N LEU A 71 -8.15 -15.42 -2.71
CA LEU A 71 -9.44 -15.77 -2.12
C LEU A 71 -10.56 -14.90 -2.69
N MET A 72 -10.30 -13.60 -2.87
CA MET A 72 -11.27 -12.69 -3.52
C MET A 72 -11.47 -13.03 -4.99
N GLY A 73 -10.40 -13.38 -5.70
CA GLY A 73 -10.49 -13.85 -7.08
C GLY A 73 -11.33 -15.13 -7.22
N ILE A 74 -11.35 -15.99 -6.19
CA ILE A 74 -12.24 -17.17 -6.14
C ILE A 74 -13.69 -16.72 -5.93
N LEU A 75 -13.97 -15.83 -4.99
CA LEU A 75 -15.31 -15.32 -4.72
C LEU A 75 -15.89 -14.51 -5.88
N TYR A 76 -15.03 -13.84 -6.65
CA TYR A 76 -15.46 -13.06 -7.81
C TYR A 76 -15.42 -13.85 -9.14
N GLY A 77 -14.97 -15.12 -9.09
CA GLY A 77 -15.00 -16.02 -10.26
C GLY A 77 -13.82 -15.89 -11.23
N TYR A 78 -12.73 -15.21 -10.83
CA TYR A 78 -11.50 -15.16 -11.62
C TYR A 78 -10.71 -16.47 -11.54
N TYR A 79 -10.82 -17.17 -10.42
CA TYR A 79 -10.18 -18.44 -10.16
C TYR A 79 -11.21 -19.44 -9.66
N GLN A 80 -11.04 -20.71 -10.04
CA GLN A 80 -11.78 -21.81 -9.42
C GLN A 80 -10.98 -22.34 -8.23
N PRO A 81 -11.63 -22.66 -7.09
CA PRO A 81 -10.96 -23.40 -6.04
C PRO A 81 -10.60 -24.80 -6.56
N ASP A 82 -9.47 -25.34 -6.12
CA ASP A 82 -9.08 -26.71 -6.48
C ASP A 82 -9.74 -27.73 -5.54
N ARG A 83 -10.14 -27.28 -4.31
CA ARG A 83 -10.94 -28.03 -3.33
C ARG A 83 -11.79 -27.07 -2.51
N GLY A 84 -12.77 -27.66 -1.81
CA GLY A 84 -13.68 -26.95 -0.94
C GLY A 84 -14.96 -26.49 -1.63
N GLU A 85 -15.83 -25.83 -0.89
CA GLU A 85 -17.12 -25.35 -1.37
C GLU A 85 -17.41 -23.92 -0.90
N ILE A 86 -18.20 -23.22 -1.69
CA ILE A 86 -18.69 -21.88 -1.41
C ILE A 86 -20.19 -21.96 -1.21
N LEU A 87 -20.68 -21.42 -0.09
CA LEU A 87 -22.11 -21.24 0.14
C LEU A 87 -22.42 -19.75 0.16
N VAL A 88 -23.46 -19.35 -0.57
CA VAL A 88 -24.01 -17.99 -0.56
C VAL A 88 -25.40 -18.06 0.04
N ARG A 89 -25.63 -17.34 1.15
CA ARG A 89 -26.89 -17.39 1.92
C ARG A 89 -27.29 -18.81 2.32
N GLY A 90 -26.31 -19.66 2.62
CA GLY A 90 -26.51 -21.06 3.02
C GLY A 90 -26.67 -22.04 1.87
N GLU A 91 -26.74 -21.58 0.60
CA GLU A 91 -26.90 -22.43 -0.57
C GLU A 91 -25.55 -22.68 -1.27
N PRO A 92 -25.18 -23.94 -1.53
CA PRO A 92 -23.97 -24.27 -2.29
C PRO A 92 -23.99 -23.59 -3.67
N THR A 93 -22.98 -22.79 -3.94
CA THR A 93 -22.92 -21.94 -5.14
C THR A 93 -21.62 -22.17 -5.88
N VAL A 94 -21.69 -22.44 -7.18
CA VAL A 94 -20.52 -22.58 -8.06
C VAL A 94 -20.31 -21.28 -8.82
N ILE A 95 -19.22 -20.58 -8.52
CA ILE A 95 -18.87 -19.31 -9.14
C ILE A 95 -17.74 -19.57 -10.15
N ARG A 96 -18.01 -19.54 -11.45
CA ARG A 96 -17.05 -19.81 -12.53
C ARG A 96 -16.63 -18.54 -13.27
N SER A 97 -17.37 -17.47 -13.10
CA SER A 97 -17.16 -16.19 -13.76
C SER A 97 -17.64 -15.04 -12.89
N SER A 98 -17.24 -13.80 -13.23
CA SER A 98 -17.76 -12.61 -12.58
C SER A 98 -19.28 -12.42 -12.79
N GLN A 99 -19.84 -13.00 -13.85
CA GLN A 99 -21.29 -13.00 -14.08
C GLN A 99 -22.01 -13.89 -13.05
N ASP A 100 -21.45 -15.09 -12.73
CA ASP A 100 -22.00 -15.96 -11.69
C ASP A 100 -21.93 -15.29 -10.31
N SER A 101 -20.82 -14.59 -10.02
CA SER A 101 -20.64 -13.82 -8.79
C SER A 101 -21.70 -12.73 -8.67
N LEU A 102 -21.90 -11.92 -9.72
CA LEU A 102 -22.94 -10.90 -9.75
C LEU A 102 -24.35 -11.50 -9.63
N ALA A 103 -24.64 -12.61 -10.31
CA ALA A 103 -25.91 -13.31 -10.19
C ALA A 103 -26.18 -13.84 -8.77
N ALA A 104 -25.11 -14.18 -8.04
CA ALA A 104 -25.17 -14.55 -6.62
C ALA A 104 -25.28 -13.33 -5.67
N GLY A 105 -25.28 -12.10 -6.22
CA GLY A 105 -25.36 -10.85 -5.45
C GLY A 105 -24.02 -10.37 -4.90
N ILE A 106 -22.88 -10.83 -5.44
CA ILE A 106 -21.54 -10.45 -5.01
C ILE A 106 -20.97 -9.46 -6.02
N GLY A 107 -20.71 -8.22 -5.59
CA GLY A 107 -20.02 -7.18 -6.34
C GLY A 107 -18.59 -6.97 -5.84
N MET A 108 -17.69 -6.53 -6.70
CA MET A 108 -16.31 -6.22 -6.33
C MET A 108 -15.89 -4.83 -6.81
N VAL A 109 -15.26 -4.10 -5.90
CA VAL A 109 -14.56 -2.84 -6.16
C VAL A 109 -13.07 -3.13 -6.08
N HIS A 110 -12.37 -2.94 -7.20
CA HIS A 110 -10.96 -3.27 -7.34
C HIS A 110 -10.05 -2.17 -6.80
N GLN A 111 -8.82 -2.52 -6.44
CA GLN A 111 -7.77 -1.61 -6.01
C GLN A 111 -7.48 -0.52 -7.06
N HIS A 112 -7.53 -0.86 -8.36
CA HIS A 112 -7.46 0.07 -9.48
C HIS A 112 -8.84 0.22 -10.10
N PHE A 113 -9.30 1.45 -10.27
CA PHE A 113 -10.62 1.72 -10.83
C PHE A 113 -10.78 1.10 -12.21
N MET A 114 -11.85 0.33 -12.37
CA MET A 114 -12.23 -0.29 -13.64
C MET A 114 -13.24 0.59 -14.37
N LEU A 115 -12.93 1.90 -14.47
CA LEU A 115 -13.74 2.92 -15.13
C LEU A 115 -13.13 3.31 -16.47
N VAL A 116 -13.99 3.57 -17.44
CA VAL A 116 -13.62 4.08 -18.75
C VAL A 116 -13.60 5.61 -18.68
N GLU A 117 -12.41 6.19 -18.60
CA GLU A 117 -12.22 7.63 -18.33
C GLU A 117 -12.95 8.58 -19.29
N PRO A 118 -13.00 8.35 -20.64
CA PRO A 118 -13.74 9.21 -21.55
C PRO A 118 -15.27 9.17 -21.40
N PHE A 119 -15.81 8.15 -20.71
CA PHE A 119 -17.24 7.95 -20.53
C PHE A 119 -17.77 8.79 -19.36
N THR A 120 -19.08 9.08 -19.40
CA THR A 120 -19.80 9.66 -18.26
C THR A 120 -19.96 8.62 -17.13
N VAL A 121 -20.33 9.10 -15.94
CA VAL A 121 -20.69 8.24 -14.80
C VAL A 121 -21.80 7.27 -15.20
N LEU A 122 -22.88 7.77 -15.83
CA LEU A 122 -24.01 6.94 -16.24
C LEU A 122 -23.58 5.85 -17.23
N GLU A 123 -22.78 6.19 -18.25
CA GLU A 123 -22.28 5.22 -19.22
C GLU A 123 -21.42 4.13 -18.57
N ASN A 124 -20.58 4.49 -17.62
CA ASN A 124 -19.76 3.53 -16.86
C ASN A 124 -20.60 2.58 -16.01
N VAL A 125 -21.66 3.07 -15.36
CA VAL A 125 -22.52 2.25 -14.52
C VAL A 125 -23.31 1.23 -15.33
N VAL A 126 -23.86 1.65 -16.49
CA VAL A 126 -24.69 0.78 -17.34
C VAL A 126 -23.88 -0.13 -18.26
N LEU A 127 -22.61 0.11 -18.46
CA LEU A 127 -21.75 -0.65 -19.36
C LEU A 127 -21.83 -2.16 -19.10
N GLY A 128 -22.29 -2.91 -20.12
CA GLY A 128 -22.48 -4.37 -20.06
C GLY A 128 -23.80 -4.84 -19.43
N VAL A 129 -24.71 -3.91 -19.06
CA VAL A 129 -26.05 -4.20 -18.53
C VAL A 129 -27.11 -3.25 -19.13
N GLU A 130 -26.91 -2.83 -20.38
CA GLU A 130 -27.70 -1.80 -21.08
C GLU A 130 -29.18 -2.19 -21.31
N GLY A 131 -29.56 -3.43 -21.06
CA GLY A 131 -30.96 -3.88 -21.05
C GLY A 131 -31.62 -4.01 -22.41
N GLY A 132 -30.84 -4.12 -23.52
CA GLY A 132 -31.33 -4.48 -24.84
C GLY A 132 -31.13 -3.41 -25.92
N PHE A 133 -31.70 -3.66 -27.12
CA PHE A 133 -31.44 -2.92 -28.38
C PHE A 133 -31.88 -1.42 -28.40
N ARG A 134 -32.73 -0.99 -27.43
CA ARG A 134 -33.20 0.41 -27.35
C ARG A 134 -32.54 1.12 -26.18
N LEU A 135 -31.36 1.68 -26.39
CA LEU A 135 -30.54 2.34 -25.38
C LEU A 135 -31.27 3.49 -24.65
N GLY A 136 -32.07 4.30 -25.33
CA GLY A 136 -32.64 5.52 -24.75
C GLY A 136 -33.57 5.31 -23.54
N ALA A 137 -34.50 4.34 -23.59
CA ALA A 137 -35.41 4.06 -22.46
C ALA A 137 -34.69 3.36 -21.29
N GLY A 138 -33.62 2.57 -21.57
CA GLY A 138 -32.76 1.97 -20.58
C GLY A 138 -31.95 3.01 -19.82
N MET A 139 -31.35 3.97 -20.52
CA MET A 139 -30.55 5.06 -19.96
C MET A 139 -31.35 5.97 -19.00
N SER A 140 -32.61 6.31 -19.35
CA SER A 140 -33.45 7.13 -18.48
C SER A 140 -33.80 6.42 -17.15
N ARG A 141 -34.10 5.12 -17.22
CA ARG A 141 -34.34 4.29 -16.01
C ARG A 141 -33.08 4.15 -15.19
N ALA A 142 -31.93 3.88 -15.85
CA ALA A 142 -30.64 3.76 -15.18
C ALA A 142 -30.26 5.07 -14.47
N ARG A 143 -30.50 6.22 -15.10
CA ARG A 143 -30.29 7.53 -14.48
C ARG A 143 -31.13 7.70 -13.21
N ALA A 144 -32.41 7.41 -13.28
CA ALA A 144 -33.31 7.54 -12.13
C ALA A 144 -32.85 6.62 -10.98
N GLU A 145 -32.47 5.40 -11.30
CA GLU A 145 -31.98 4.43 -10.33
C GLU A 145 -30.61 4.84 -9.75
N LEU A 146 -29.70 5.35 -10.57
CA LEU A 146 -28.40 5.87 -10.11
C LEU A 146 -28.59 7.03 -9.12
N VAL A 147 -29.46 7.98 -9.43
CA VAL A 147 -29.80 9.11 -8.53
C VAL A 147 -30.44 8.60 -7.24
N ARG A 148 -31.33 7.60 -7.32
CA ARG A 148 -31.95 6.97 -6.15
C ARG A 148 -30.88 6.35 -5.24
N LEU A 149 -30.03 5.48 -5.79
CA LEU A 149 -28.94 4.81 -5.05
C LEU A 149 -27.95 5.84 -4.48
N GLY A 150 -27.61 6.88 -5.26
CA GLY A 150 -26.75 7.96 -4.81
C GLY A 150 -27.27 8.63 -3.53
N ARG A 151 -28.58 8.94 -3.48
CA ARG A 151 -29.22 9.56 -2.31
C ARG A 151 -29.36 8.59 -1.14
N GLU A 152 -29.77 7.35 -1.41
CA GLU A 152 -29.99 6.32 -0.39
C GLU A 152 -28.71 5.99 0.38
N TYR A 153 -27.57 5.90 -0.33
CA TYR A 153 -26.30 5.50 0.26
C TYR A 153 -25.29 6.64 0.43
N HIS A 154 -25.69 7.89 0.25
CA HIS A 154 -24.80 9.07 0.32
C HIS A 154 -23.62 9.00 -0.66
N LEU A 155 -23.91 8.51 -1.86
CA LEU A 155 -22.96 8.33 -2.97
C LEU A 155 -23.23 9.31 -4.12
N GLU A 156 -23.80 10.48 -3.86
CA GLU A 156 -24.20 11.41 -4.92
C GLU A 156 -23.02 11.74 -5.82
N VAL A 157 -23.25 11.54 -7.12
CA VAL A 157 -22.34 11.91 -8.22
C VAL A 157 -23.20 12.40 -9.38
N ASP A 158 -22.72 13.39 -10.13
CA ASP A 158 -23.39 13.85 -11.34
C ASP A 158 -23.33 12.74 -12.43
N PRO A 159 -24.47 12.20 -12.87
CA PRO A 159 -24.52 11.15 -13.90
C PRO A 159 -23.89 11.55 -15.24
N ASP A 160 -23.85 12.86 -15.55
CA ASP A 160 -23.34 13.39 -16.80
C ASP A 160 -21.87 13.83 -16.73
N ALA A 161 -21.28 13.85 -15.54
CA ALA A 161 -19.87 14.14 -15.38
C ALA A 161 -19.01 13.07 -16.06
N ARG A 162 -17.95 13.49 -16.75
CA ARG A 162 -16.96 12.54 -17.30
C ARG A 162 -16.09 12.01 -16.19
N VAL A 163 -15.80 10.72 -16.23
CA VAL A 163 -14.96 10.07 -15.22
C VAL A 163 -13.54 10.67 -15.21
N ALA A 164 -13.02 11.09 -16.37
CA ALA A 164 -11.72 11.76 -16.47
C ALA A 164 -11.61 13.02 -15.58
N ASP A 165 -12.72 13.76 -15.41
CA ASP A 165 -12.78 15.03 -14.69
C ASP A 165 -13.06 14.85 -13.18
N LEU A 166 -13.34 13.61 -12.75
CA LEU A 166 -13.64 13.30 -11.35
C LEU A 166 -12.38 13.14 -10.51
N GLY A 167 -12.40 13.70 -9.30
CA GLY A 167 -11.43 13.38 -8.26
C GLY A 167 -11.51 11.91 -7.82
N VAL A 168 -10.46 11.43 -7.17
CA VAL A 168 -10.28 10.01 -6.78
C VAL A 168 -11.44 9.52 -5.90
N GLY A 169 -11.86 10.28 -4.89
CA GLY A 169 -12.98 9.93 -4.01
C GLY A 169 -14.31 9.79 -4.78
N HIS A 170 -14.56 10.61 -5.80
CA HIS A 170 -15.75 10.47 -6.63
C HIS A 170 -15.68 9.24 -7.54
N ARG A 171 -14.51 8.92 -8.11
CA ARG A 171 -14.32 7.69 -8.89
C ARG A 171 -14.59 6.44 -8.03
N GLN A 172 -14.20 6.47 -6.75
CA GLN A 172 -14.50 5.40 -5.79
C GLN A 172 -16.02 5.23 -5.60
N ARG A 173 -16.76 6.34 -5.43
CA ARG A 173 -18.22 6.30 -5.32
C ARG A 173 -18.87 5.71 -6.57
N VAL A 174 -18.37 6.05 -7.77
CA VAL A 174 -18.86 5.49 -9.04
C VAL A 174 -18.68 3.98 -9.09
N GLU A 175 -17.54 3.44 -8.64
CA GLU A 175 -17.33 1.98 -8.59
C GLU A 175 -18.30 1.29 -7.62
N ILE A 176 -18.57 1.87 -6.45
CA ILE A 176 -19.55 1.34 -5.50
C ILE A 176 -20.96 1.39 -6.10
N LEU A 177 -21.35 2.54 -6.67
CA LEU A 177 -22.64 2.69 -7.34
C LEU A 177 -22.84 1.70 -8.48
N LYS A 178 -21.79 1.44 -9.27
CA LYS A 178 -21.79 0.44 -10.34
C LYS A 178 -22.06 -0.97 -9.81
N ALA A 179 -21.47 -1.35 -8.67
CA ALA A 179 -21.72 -2.63 -8.05
C ALA A 179 -23.15 -2.73 -7.48
N LEU A 180 -23.64 -1.66 -6.82
CA LEU A 180 -25.00 -1.60 -6.26
C LEU A 180 -26.07 -1.60 -7.37
N TYR A 181 -25.86 -0.86 -8.45
CA TYR A 181 -26.75 -0.84 -9.63
C TYR A 181 -26.92 -2.23 -10.24
N ARG A 182 -25.87 -3.06 -10.18
CA ARG A 182 -25.90 -4.46 -10.64
C ARG A 182 -26.51 -5.43 -9.65
N GLY A 183 -27.06 -4.93 -8.53
CA GLY A 183 -27.77 -5.72 -7.54
C GLY A 183 -26.88 -6.41 -6.51
N ALA A 184 -25.68 -5.89 -6.25
CA ALA A 184 -24.83 -6.45 -5.21
C ALA A 184 -25.45 -6.28 -3.80
N ASP A 185 -25.56 -7.38 -3.05
CA ASP A 185 -25.91 -7.43 -1.63
C ASP A 185 -24.66 -7.60 -0.76
N LEU A 186 -23.61 -8.19 -1.32
CA LEU A 186 -22.28 -8.28 -0.74
C LEU A 186 -21.28 -7.54 -1.61
N LEU A 187 -20.56 -6.59 -1.02
CA LEU A 187 -19.53 -5.81 -1.66
C LEU A 187 -18.14 -6.25 -1.17
N ILE A 188 -17.30 -6.68 -2.09
CA ILE A 188 -15.88 -6.92 -1.85
C ILE A 188 -15.12 -5.63 -2.20
N LEU A 189 -14.37 -5.07 -1.26
CA LEU A 189 -13.55 -3.88 -1.44
C LEU A 189 -12.08 -4.27 -1.24
N ASP A 190 -11.27 -4.22 -2.30
CA ASP A 190 -9.84 -4.57 -2.26
C ASP A 190 -8.98 -3.31 -2.16
N GLU A 191 -8.40 -3.07 -0.98
CA GLU A 191 -7.57 -1.90 -0.65
C GLU A 191 -8.19 -0.55 -1.07
N PRO A 192 -9.44 -0.25 -0.70
CA PRO A 192 -10.20 0.86 -1.29
C PRO A 192 -9.66 2.26 -0.92
N THR A 193 -8.78 2.37 0.06
CA THR A 193 -8.22 3.65 0.53
C THR A 193 -6.79 3.90 0.06
N ALA A 194 -6.24 3.04 -0.80
CA ALA A 194 -4.84 3.12 -1.22
C ALA A 194 -4.44 4.46 -1.89
N VAL A 195 -5.42 5.16 -2.46
CA VAL A 195 -5.23 6.41 -3.19
C VAL A 195 -6.07 7.57 -2.63
N LEU A 196 -6.75 7.37 -1.49
CA LEU A 196 -7.61 8.37 -0.84
C LEU A 196 -6.83 9.22 0.17
N THR A 197 -7.25 10.47 0.32
CA THR A 197 -6.86 11.29 1.48
C THR A 197 -7.49 10.72 2.76
N PRO A 198 -6.96 11.06 3.96
CA PRO A 198 -7.60 10.67 5.22
C PRO A 198 -9.06 11.06 5.32
N GLN A 199 -9.42 12.26 4.85
CA GLN A 199 -10.80 12.76 4.86
C GLN A 199 -11.72 11.96 3.93
N GLU A 200 -11.24 11.61 2.73
CA GLU A 200 -11.97 10.76 1.79
C GLU A 200 -12.12 9.32 2.33
N ALA A 201 -11.11 8.81 3.04
CA ALA A 201 -11.18 7.52 3.71
C ALA A 201 -12.23 7.51 4.84
N ASP A 202 -12.26 8.55 5.68
CA ASP A 202 -13.28 8.72 6.72
C ASP A 202 -14.70 8.84 6.12
N GLU A 203 -14.83 9.46 4.95
CA GLU A 203 -16.11 9.54 4.22
C GLU A 203 -16.50 8.17 3.67
N LEU A 204 -15.57 7.41 3.09
CA LEU A 204 -15.81 6.05 2.65
C LEU A 204 -16.31 5.17 3.81
N PHE A 205 -15.69 5.25 4.99
CA PHE A 205 -16.12 4.46 6.15
C PHE A 205 -17.54 4.82 6.61
N ARG A 206 -17.94 6.09 6.50
CA ARG A 206 -19.35 6.50 6.75
C ARG A 206 -20.31 5.88 5.73
N ILE A 207 -19.91 5.83 4.45
CA ILE A 207 -20.68 5.17 3.39
C ILE A 207 -20.83 3.67 3.69
N LEU A 208 -19.73 2.99 4.07
CA LEU A 208 -19.78 1.57 4.42
C LEU A 208 -20.69 1.30 5.62
N ALA A 209 -20.65 2.17 6.62
CA ALA A 209 -21.56 2.09 7.77
C ALA A 209 -23.03 2.28 7.37
N SER A 210 -23.34 3.19 6.43
CA SER A 210 -24.68 3.38 5.87
C SER A 210 -25.14 2.12 5.11
N LEU A 211 -24.30 1.57 4.25
CA LEU A 211 -24.58 0.33 3.52
C LEU A 211 -24.91 -0.84 4.48
N ARG A 212 -24.12 -0.99 5.54
CA ARG A 212 -24.39 -1.97 6.59
C ARG A 212 -25.73 -1.71 7.27
N GLY A 213 -26.04 -0.45 7.59
CA GLY A 213 -27.33 -0.05 8.20
C GLY A 213 -28.53 -0.43 7.36
N GLU A 214 -28.40 -0.45 6.04
CA GLU A 214 -29.41 -0.89 5.07
C GLU A 214 -29.34 -2.40 4.74
N GLY A 215 -28.60 -3.17 5.56
CA GLY A 215 -28.53 -4.63 5.46
C GLY A 215 -27.54 -5.16 4.41
N LYS A 216 -26.76 -4.30 3.74
CA LYS A 216 -25.70 -4.77 2.85
C LYS A 216 -24.53 -5.36 3.63
N THR A 217 -23.87 -6.34 3.04
CA THR A 217 -22.68 -6.97 3.62
C THR A 217 -21.44 -6.45 2.93
N VAL A 218 -20.37 -6.17 3.68
CA VAL A 218 -19.12 -5.68 3.13
C VAL A 218 -17.98 -6.59 3.55
N LEU A 219 -17.15 -6.98 2.60
CA LEU A 219 -15.88 -7.66 2.81
C LEU A 219 -14.75 -6.70 2.48
N LEU A 220 -14.08 -6.16 3.50
CA LEU A 220 -13.03 -5.17 3.38
C LEU A 220 -11.66 -5.83 3.45
N ILE A 221 -10.90 -5.77 2.37
CA ILE A 221 -9.53 -6.27 2.32
C ILE A 221 -8.58 -5.08 2.45
N THR A 222 -7.71 -5.14 3.44
CA THR A 222 -6.68 -4.11 3.64
C THR A 222 -5.50 -4.69 4.42
N HIS A 223 -4.36 -4.02 4.33
CA HIS A 223 -3.22 -4.25 5.22
C HIS A 223 -3.08 -3.13 6.27
N LYS A 224 -3.94 -2.08 6.20
CA LYS A 224 -3.93 -0.94 7.11
C LYS A 224 -4.77 -1.26 8.35
N LEU A 225 -4.10 -1.43 9.49
CA LEU A 225 -4.76 -1.84 10.75
C LEU A 225 -5.74 -0.81 11.30
N ARG A 226 -5.54 0.48 10.97
CA ARG A 226 -6.46 1.57 11.33
C ARG A 226 -7.82 1.35 10.65
N GLU A 227 -7.83 1.06 9.36
CA GLU A 227 -9.06 0.86 8.59
C GLU A 227 -9.93 -0.28 9.14
N ILE A 228 -9.27 -1.38 9.55
CA ILE A 228 -9.94 -2.50 10.19
C ILE A 228 -10.63 -2.04 11.47
N ARG A 229 -9.89 -1.37 12.34
CA ARG A 229 -10.40 -0.96 13.64
C ARG A 229 -11.54 0.05 13.52
N ASP A 230 -11.45 0.95 12.54
CA ASP A 230 -12.39 2.06 12.39
C ASP A 230 -13.64 1.67 11.57
N ALA A 231 -13.56 0.63 10.71
CA ALA A 231 -14.63 0.29 9.78
C ALA A 231 -15.28 -1.09 9.98
N THR A 232 -14.64 -2.05 10.66
CA THR A 232 -15.11 -3.45 10.63
C THR A 232 -15.73 -3.92 11.95
N ASP A 233 -16.65 -4.89 11.87
CA ASP A 233 -17.25 -5.56 13.02
C ASP A 233 -16.44 -6.78 13.45
N VAL A 234 -15.93 -7.52 12.45
CA VAL A 234 -15.14 -8.75 12.62
C VAL A 234 -13.92 -8.68 11.71
N VAL A 235 -12.80 -9.20 12.14
CA VAL A 235 -11.58 -9.29 11.37
C VAL A 235 -11.06 -10.72 11.30
N THR A 236 -10.76 -11.19 10.09
CA THR A 236 -10.03 -12.44 9.83
C THR A 236 -8.60 -12.13 9.42
N VAL A 237 -7.66 -12.74 10.12
CA VAL A 237 -6.24 -12.63 9.82
C VAL A 237 -5.78 -13.80 8.98
N MET A 238 -5.20 -13.52 7.80
CA MET A 238 -4.60 -14.52 6.92
C MET A 238 -3.08 -14.42 6.94
N ARG A 239 -2.41 -15.57 6.96
CA ARG A 239 -0.95 -15.67 6.87
C ARG A 239 -0.55 -16.92 6.10
N GLN A 240 0.32 -16.76 5.10
CA GLN A 240 0.88 -17.87 4.31
C GLN A 240 -0.18 -18.80 3.71
N GLY A 241 -1.29 -18.24 3.24
CA GLY A 241 -2.38 -18.96 2.61
C GLY A 241 -3.40 -19.55 3.57
N SER A 242 -3.28 -19.38 4.87
CA SER A 242 -4.21 -19.94 5.87
C SER A 242 -4.86 -18.86 6.73
N VAL A 243 -6.05 -19.14 7.27
CA VAL A 243 -6.68 -18.32 8.32
C VAL A 243 -5.97 -18.62 9.64
N VAL A 244 -5.48 -17.57 10.30
CA VAL A 244 -4.80 -17.66 11.60
C VAL A 244 -5.77 -17.42 12.76
N ALA A 245 -6.64 -16.44 12.59
CA ALA A 245 -7.64 -16.08 13.60
C ALA A 245 -8.80 -15.32 12.96
N THR A 246 -9.98 -15.44 13.53
CA THR A 246 -11.15 -14.58 13.27
C THR A 246 -11.62 -14.03 14.62
N LEU A 247 -11.68 -12.70 14.75
CA LEU A 247 -11.88 -12.02 16.03
C LEU A 247 -12.89 -10.87 15.86
N PRO A 248 -13.71 -10.57 16.89
CA PRO A 248 -14.46 -9.31 16.95
C PRO A 248 -13.47 -8.14 16.94
N THR A 249 -13.67 -7.17 16.05
CA THR A 249 -12.73 -6.04 15.91
C THR A 249 -12.63 -5.23 17.19
N ALA A 250 -13.75 -5.02 17.89
CA ALA A 250 -13.80 -4.26 19.13
C ALA A 250 -12.92 -4.86 20.26
N GLU A 251 -12.60 -6.15 20.21
CA GLU A 251 -11.79 -6.86 21.20
C GLU A 251 -10.31 -6.94 20.81
N THR A 252 -9.92 -6.34 19.66
CA THR A 252 -8.56 -6.44 19.14
C THR A 252 -7.79 -5.12 19.24
N THR A 253 -6.46 -5.24 19.31
CA THR A 253 -5.56 -4.09 19.20
C THR A 253 -4.74 -4.16 17.92
N ALA A 254 -4.29 -3.01 17.41
CA ALA A 254 -3.41 -2.97 16.23
C ALA A 254 -2.14 -3.82 16.44
N ALA A 255 -1.57 -3.83 17.65
CA ALA A 255 -0.39 -4.63 17.96
C ALA A 255 -0.69 -6.14 17.89
N GLN A 256 -1.84 -6.58 18.40
CA GLN A 256 -2.25 -7.98 18.34
C GLN A 256 -2.49 -8.42 16.88
N LEU A 257 -3.16 -7.61 16.08
CA LEU A 257 -3.37 -7.90 14.66
C LEU A 257 -2.04 -7.99 13.91
N ALA A 258 -1.12 -7.03 14.14
CA ALA A 258 0.21 -7.07 13.55
C ALA A 258 0.99 -8.33 13.93
N GLU A 259 0.93 -8.74 15.21
CA GLU A 259 1.58 -9.98 15.67
C GLU A 259 1.00 -11.23 15.00
N LEU A 260 -0.31 -11.33 14.87
CA LEU A 260 -0.99 -12.42 14.17
C LEU A 260 -0.62 -12.47 12.67
N MET A 261 -0.56 -11.30 12.01
CA MET A 261 -0.20 -11.18 10.59
C MET A 261 1.22 -11.64 10.33
N VAL A 262 2.19 -11.18 11.14
CA VAL A 262 3.63 -11.44 10.97
C VAL A 262 4.06 -12.77 11.61
N GLY A 263 3.39 -13.20 12.69
CA GLY A 263 3.72 -14.40 13.45
C GLY A 263 4.83 -14.22 14.50
N ARG A 264 5.20 -12.97 14.77
CA ARG A 264 6.12 -12.56 15.84
C ARG A 264 5.72 -11.19 16.38
N LYS A 265 6.20 -10.83 17.54
CA LYS A 265 6.02 -9.47 18.04
C LYS A 265 6.68 -8.46 17.10
N VAL A 266 5.93 -7.42 16.75
CA VAL A 266 6.38 -6.28 15.95
C VAL A 266 6.11 -5.00 16.69
N SER A 267 7.03 -4.05 16.62
CA SER A 267 6.80 -2.70 17.13
C SER A 267 6.29 -1.82 16.00
N LEU A 268 5.05 -1.37 16.12
CA LEU A 268 4.48 -0.38 15.19
C LEU A 268 4.95 1.05 15.54
N ARG A 269 5.57 1.24 16.72
CA ARG A 269 6.16 2.51 17.11
C ARG A 269 7.63 2.52 16.72
N VAL A 270 8.04 3.63 16.15
CA VAL A 270 9.44 3.91 15.89
C VAL A 270 9.98 4.75 17.04
N ASP A 271 10.77 4.12 17.91
CA ASP A 271 11.47 4.84 18.96
C ASP A 271 12.64 5.61 18.33
N LYS A 272 12.57 6.95 18.38
CA LYS A 272 13.64 7.81 17.88
C LYS A 272 13.98 8.90 18.89
N ALA A 273 15.28 9.18 19.04
CA ALA A 273 15.75 10.31 19.84
C ALA A 273 15.33 11.65 19.20
N PRO A 274 15.28 12.76 19.93
CA PRO A 274 15.12 14.08 19.35
C PRO A 274 16.15 14.33 18.23
N PRO A 275 15.79 15.01 17.13
CA PRO A 275 16.70 15.26 16.02
C PRO A 275 17.87 16.14 16.46
N ARG A 276 19.06 15.88 15.94
CA ARG A 276 20.26 16.69 16.11
C ARG A 276 20.59 17.34 14.77
N ALA A 277 19.75 18.27 14.35
CA ALA A 277 19.92 18.96 13.07
C ALA A 277 21.23 19.75 13.05
N GLY A 278 22.11 19.38 12.12
CA GLY A 278 23.38 20.07 11.88
C GLY A 278 23.34 20.98 10.65
N ASP A 279 24.45 21.07 9.92
CA ASP A 279 24.58 21.90 8.72
C ASP A 279 23.66 21.43 7.58
N PRO A 280 23.22 22.35 6.71
CA PRO A 280 22.50 22.00 5.48
C PRO A 280 23.32 21.06 4.58
N VAL A 281 22.70 19.95 4.14
CA VAL A 281 23.28 19.03 3.16
C VAL A 281 22.65 19.24 1.80
N LEU A 282 21.34 19.47 1.74
CA LEU A 282 20.60 19.80 0.53
C LEU A 282 19.93 21.16 0.71
N GLU A 283 20.15 22.05 -0.24
CA GLU A 283 19.45 23.34 -0.34
C GLU A 283 18.79 23.41 -1.73
N VAL A 284 17.52 23.68 -1.76
CA VAL A 284 16.70 23.82 -2.97
C VAL A 284 16.12 25.23 -2.96
N THR A 285 16.26 25.95 -4.06
CA THR A 285 15.79 27.33 -4.20
C THR A 285 15.03 27.50 -5.49
N ASP A 286 13.77 27.94 -5.40
CA ASP A 286 12.88 28.27 -6.52
C ASP A 286 12.81 27.22 -7.63
N LEU A 287 12.79 25.94 -7.23
CA LEU A 287 12.85 24.81 -8.15
C LEU A 287 11.56 24.69 -8.96
N VAL A 288 11.70 24.66 -10.28
CA VAL A 288 10.60 24.40 -11.23
C VAL A 288 10.94 23.17 -12.07
N VAL A 289 9.98 22.24 -12.13
CA VAL A 289 10.13 20.98 -12.88
C VAL A 289 8.88 20.75 -13.73
N GLU A 290 9.08 20.42 -15.01
CA GLU A 290 8.03 20.05 -15.95
C GLU A 290 7.97 18.53 -16.15
N ASP A 291 6.79 18.05 -16.50
CA ASP A 291 6.62 16.68 -16.99
C ASP A 291 7.01 16.55 -18.48
N GLY A 292 6.84 15.33 -19.03
CA GLY A 292 7.14 15.06 -20.45
C GLY A 292 6.23 15.79 -21.45
N LEU A 293 5.16 16.42 -20.99
CA LEU A 293 4.20 17.19 -21.79
C LEU A 293 4.39 18.71 -21.61
N GLY A 294 5.39 19.15 -20.84
CA GLY A 294 5.66 20.57 -20.57
C GLY A 294 4.75 21.20 -19.51
N VAL A 295 4.04 20.37 -18.73
CA VAL A 295 3.22 20.87 -17.61
C VAL A 295 4.09 21.01 -16.36
N GLU A 296 4.07 22.18 -15.72
CA GLU A 296 4.77 22.40 -14.45
C GLU A 296 4.15 21.57 -13.33
N ARG A 297 4.89 20.55 -12.88
CA ARG A 297 4.53 19.68 -11.76
C ARG A 297 5.15 20.11 -10.43
N VAL A 298 6.28 20.85 -10.50
CA VAL A 298 6.90 21.51 -9.33
C VAL A 298 6.99 22.99 -9.65
N LYS A 299 6.42 23.83 -8.78
CA LYS A 299 6.17 25.26 -9.03
C LYS A 299 6.88 26.12 -7.98
N SER A 300 8.14 26.52 -8.23
CA SER A 300 8.94 27.39 -7.38
C SER A 300 9.07 26.89 -5.92
N VAL A 301 9.59 25.65 -5.78
CA VAL A 301 9.75 25.02 -4.47
C VAL A 301 11.09 25.34 -3.86
N SER A 302 11.11 25.76 -2.58
CA SER A 302 12.33 26.06 -1.81
C SER A 302 12.30 25.37 -0.46
N PHE A 303 13.37 24.65 -0.09
CA PHE A 303 13.54 24.02 1.22
C PHE A 303 14.99 23.58 1.46
N THR A 304 15.28 23.16 2.68
CA THR A 304 16.58 22.62 3.07
C THR A 304 16.41 21.26 3.76
N VAL A 305 17.42 20.39 3.66
CA VAL A 305 17.53 19.16 4.47
C VAL A 305 18.88 19.19 5.17
N ARG A 306 18.88 18.98 6.50
CA ARG A 306 20.07 19.11 7.35
C ARG A 306 20.63 17.73 7.72
N ARG A 307 21.88 17.70 8.17
CA ARG A 307 22.46 16.52 8.82
C ARG A 307 21.64 16.10 10.04
N GLY A 308 21.45 14.80 10.22
CA GLY A 308 20.72 14.28 11.38
C GLY A 308 19.23 14.63 11.40
N GLU A 309 18.64 14.91 10.21
CA GLU A 309 17.25 15.28 10.04
C GLU A 309 16.59 14.35 9.00
N ILE A 310 15.37 13.92 9.28
CA ILE A 310 14.44 13.36 8.31
C ILE A 310 13.41 14.43 7.98
N VAL A 311 13.47 14.97 6.77
CA VAL A 311 12.42 15.83 6.22
C VAL A 311 11.43 14.96 5.47
N GLY A 312 10.17 14.94 5.91
CA GLY A 312 9.08 14.24 5.23
C GLY A 312 8.36 15.15 4.25
N ILE A 313 8.03 14.68 3.06
CA ILE A 313 7.12 15.35 2.13
C ILE A 313 5.80 14.59 2.12
N ALA A 314 4.77 15.22 2.67
CA ALA A 314 3.39 14.72 2.65
C ALA A 314 2.64 15.35 1.47
N GLY A 315 1.77 14.57 0.83
CA GLY A 315 0.92 15.06 -0.27
C GLY A 315 0.18 13.90 -0.94
N VAL A 316 -0.91 14.24 -1.63
CA VAL A 316 -1.66 13.25 -2.42
C VAL A 316 -0.88 12.90 -3.69
N ALA A 317 -0.99 11.67 -4.16
CA ALA A 317 -0.35 11.24 -5.41
C ALA A 317 -0.67 12.19 -6.58
N GLY A 318 0.37 12.58 -7.33
CA GLY A 318 0.23 13.49 -8.47
C GLY A 318 0.44 14.98 -8.16
N ASN A 319 0.72 15.34 -6.90
CA ASN A 319 1.01 16.73 -6.51
C ASN A 319 2.47 17.17 -6.76
N GLY A 320 3.25 16.42 -7.57
CA GLY A 320 4.60 16.81 -7.98
C GLY A 320 5.74 16.20 -7.16
N GLN A 321 5.44 15.35 -6.18
CA GLN A 321 6.46 14.70 -5.32
C GLN A 321 7.42 13.82 -6.13
N SER A 322 6.90 13.03 -7.06
CA SER A 322 7.68 12.14 -7.92
C SER A 322 8.63 12.94 -8.81
N GLU A 323 8.14 13.99 -9.44
CA GLU A 323 8.92 14.88 -10.28
C GLU A 323 10.01 15.60 -9.49
N LEU A 324 9.71 16.00 -8.26
CA LEU A 324 10.69 16.59 -7.34
C LEU A 324 11.81 15.59 -7.02
N LEU A 325 11.48 14.36 -6.61
CA LEU A 325 12.49 13.31 -6.33
C LEU A 325 13.33 12.99 -7.56
N GLU A 326 12.71 12.81 -8.74
CA GLU A 326 13.41 12.53 -9.99
C GLU A 326 14.37 13.67 -10.37
N ALA A 327 13.97 14.93 -10.16
CA ALA A 327 14.79 16.10 -10.42
C ALA A 327 15.99 16.18 -9.46
N LEU A 328 15.79 15.94 -8.17
CA LEU A 328 16.84 15.91 -7.16
C LEU A 328 17.81 14.74 -7.38
N ALA A 329 17.32 13.60 -7.85
CA ALA A 329 18.12 12.43 -8.22
C ALA A 329 18.86 12.58 -9.57
N GLY A 330 18.65 13.72 -10.30
CA GLY A 330 19.27 13.99 -11.59
C GLY A 330 18.70 13.18 -12.75
N ILE A 331 17.52 12.60 -12.58
CA ILE A 331 16.81 11.81 -13.60
C ILE A 331 16.03 12.77 -14.52
N ARG A 332 15.41 13.80 -13.94
CA ARG A 332 14.60 14.79 -14.65
C ARG A 332 15.33 16.14 -14.74
N PRO A 333 15.29 16.84 -15.90
CA PRO A 333 15.86 18.17 -16.02
C PRO A 333 15.08 19.19 -15.19
N LEU A 334 15.75 20.27 -14.78
CA LEU A 334 15.10 21.44 -14.17
C LEU A 334 14.71 22.42 -15.28
N LYS A 335 13.55 23.05 -15.12
CA LYS A 335 13.19 24.22 -15.92
C LYS A 335 13.82 25.48 -15.33
N ALA A 336 13.79 25.64 -14.00
CA ALA A 336 14.37 26.78 -13.29
C ALA A 336 14.75 26.39 -11.85
N GLY A 337 15.44 27.29 -11.17
CA GLY A 337 15.85 27.13 -9.78
C GLY A 337 17.25 26.57 -9.62
N GLN A 338 17.67 26.38 -8.37
CA GLN A 338 19.02 25.94 -8.00
C GLN A 338 18.96 24.83 -6.96
N ILE A 339 19.92 23.91 -7.07
CA ILE A 339 20.15 22.86 -6.07
C ILE A 339 21.60 22.97 -5.61
N ARG A 340 21.83 22.96 -4.30
CA ARG A 340 23.16 22.88 -3.70
C ARG A 340 23.26 21.61 -2.85
N LEU A 341 24.35 20.90 -3.01
CA LEU A 341 24.69 19.72 -2.21
C LEU A 341 25.97 20.01 -1.44
N LYS A 342 25.91 19.96 -0.10
CA LYS A 342 27.04 20.34 0.79
C LYS A 342 27.60 21.72 0.45
N ALA A 343 26.74 22.73 0.36
CA ALA A 343 27.04 24.10 -0.04
C ALA A 343 27.59 24.27 -1.49
N ALA A 344 27.90 23.19 -2.23
CA ALA A 344 28.35 23.27 -3.60
C ALA A 344 27.15 23.31 -4.57
N PRO A 345 27.06 24.27 -5.50
CA PRO A 345 25.98 24.32 -6.46
C PRO A 345 26.11 23.14 -7.44
N LEU A 346 24.99 22.48 -7.71
CA LEU A 346 24.87 21.50 -8.77
C LEU A 346 24.52 22.26 -10.06
N GLY A 347 25.46 22.37 -10.98
CA GLY A 347 25.35 23.14 -12.23
C GLY A 347 24.31 22.57 -13.21
N ASP A 348 24.70 22.51 -14.48
CA ASP A 348 23.86 22.02 -15.58
C ASP A 348 23.44 20.54 -15.46
N SER A 349 22.66 20.05 -16.41
CA SER A 349 22.16 18.66 -16.42
C SER A 349 23.29 17.62 -16.46
N ALA A 350 24.42 17.91 -17.09
CA ALA A 350 25.59 17.01 -17.11
C ALA A 350 26.20 16.88 -15.71
N SER A 351 26.26 17.98 -14.96
CA SER A 351 26.73 18.03 -13.56
C SER A 351 25.80 17.30 -12.59
N ARG A 352 24.54 17.12 -12.95
CA ARG A 352 23.48 16.48 -12.15
C ARG A 352 23.14 15.08 -12.59
N SER A 353 23.97 14.42 -13.43
CA SER A 353 23.69 13.02 -13.79
C SER A 353 23.66 12.12 -12.54
N PRO A 354 22.75 11.12 -12.47
CA PRO A 354 22.62 10.23 -11.32
C PRO A 354 23.94 9.57 -10.91
N ARG A 355 24.79 9.20 -11.88
CA ARG A 355 26.11 8.64 -11.65
C ARG A 355 27.03 9.61 -10.89
N ARG A 356 27.00 10.90 -11.23
CA ARG A 356 27.83 11.91 -10.57
C ARG A 356 27.30 12.22 -9.18
N LEU A 357 25.97 12.31 -9.01
CA LEU A 357 25.35 12.55 -7.71
C LEU A 357 25.66 11.43 -6.71
N ARG A 358 25.64 10.17 -7.15
CA ARG A 358 26.09 9.03 -6.33
C ARG A 358 27.52 9.19 -5.84
N ARG A 359 28.46 9.63 -6.71
CA ARG A 359 29.85 9.90 -6.31
C ARG A 359 30.00 11.04 -5.32
N LEU A 360 29.06 11.98 -5.31
CA LEU A 360 29.00 13.07 -4.34
C LEU A 360 28.36 12.66 -3.00
N GLY A 361 27.89 11.42 -2.89
CA GLY A 361 27.29 10.85 -1.68
C GLY A 361 25.77 11.00 -1.60
N LEU A 362 25.08 11.19 -2.73
CA LEU A 362 23.63 11.12 -2.81
C LEU A 362 23.21 9.70 -3.18
N ALA A 363 22.31 9.10 -2.42
CA ALA A 363 21.65 7.85 -2.77
C ALA A 363 20.16 8.08 -3.03
N HIS A 364 19.54 7.25 -3.86
CA HIS A 364 18.13 7.37 -4.23
C HIS A 364 17.42 6.03 -4.22
N VAL A 365 16.43 5.91 -3.36
CA VAL A 365 15.45 4.81 -3.34
C VAL A 365 14.21 5.31 -4.08
N PRO A 366 13.90 4.79 -5.29
CA PRO A 366 12.80 5.29 -6.09
C PRO A 366 11.44 4.82 -5.56
N GLU A 367 10.37 5.57 -5.86
CA GLU A 367 8.99 5.24 -5.49
C GLU A 367 8.50 3.93 -6.13
N ASP A 368 8.84 3.72 -7.39
CA ASP A 368 8.54 2.49 -8.11
C ASP A 368 9.83 1.67 -8.33
N ARG A 369 9.99 0.66 -7.47
CA ARG A 369 11.13 -0.25 -7.54
C ARG A 369 11.22 -1.06 -8.82
N HIS A 370 10.07 -1.38 -9.46
CA HIS A 370 10.05 -2.18 -10.69
C HIS A 370 10.41 -1.34 -11.91
N ARG A 371 10.02 -0.08 -11.93
CA ARG A 371 10.31 0.84 -13.04
C ARG A 371 11.74 1.39 -12.98
N MET A 372 12.22 1.75 -11.79
CA MET A 372 13.47 2.50 -11.64
C MET A 372 14.48 1.88 -10.67
N GLY A 373 14.06 0.94 -9.83
CA GLY A 373 14.90 0.38 -8.77
C GLY A 373 15.58 -0.93 -9.14
N LEU A 374 14.93 -1.78 -9.92
CA LEU A 374 15.35 -3.16 -10.19
C LEU A 374 15.21 -3.49 -11.68
N VAL A 375 15.95 -4.49 -12.13
CA VAL A 375 15.73 -5.13 -13.42
C VAL A 375 15.21 -6.54 -13.14
N ILE A 376 13.90 -6.72 -13.25
CA ILE A 376 13.20 -7.92 -12.79
C ILE A 376 13.73 -9.24 -13.38
N PRO A 377 14.12 -9.32 -14.68
CA PRO A 377 14.72 -10.54 -15.23
C PRO A 377 16.17 -10.81 -14.78
N PHE A 378 16.88 -9.82 -14.23
CA PHE A 378 18.26 -10.01 -13.77
C PHE A 378 18.31 -10.86 -12.51
N VAL A 379 19.44 -11.54 -12.29
CA VAL A 379 19.67 -12.20 -11.00
C VAL A 379 19.86 -11.17 -9.89
N ALA A 380 19.43 -11.52 -8.66
CA ALA A 380 19.37 -10.58 -7.55
C ALA A 380 20.71 -9.90 -7.23
N ARG A 381 21.84 -10.64 -7.33
CA ARG A 381 23.19 -10.06 -7.12
C ARG A 381 23.56 -8.99 -8.16
N GLU A 382 23.03 -9.02 -9.38
CA GLU A 382 23.24 -7.98 -10.39
C GLU A 382 22.35 -6.75 -10.10
N SER A 383 21.11 -6.97 -9.69
CA SER A 383 20.24 -5.90 -9.21
C SER A 383 20.80 -5.19 -7.98
N ALA A 384 21.51 -5.90 -7.11
CA ALA A 384 22.14 -5.37 -5.90
C ALA A 384 23.37 -4.46 -6.14
N ILE A 385 23.90 -4.40 -7.37
CA ILE A 385 24.98 -3.48 -7.75
C ILE A 385 24.55 -2.51 -8.87
N LEU A 386 23.28 -2.50 -9.25
CA LEU A 386 22.76 -1.67 -10.34
C LEU A 386 23.05 -0.18 -10.08
N GLY A 387 23.71 0.48 -11.02
CA GLY A 387 24.16 1.87 -10.90
C GLY A 387 25.50 2.07 -10.20
N TYR A 388 26.10 1.01 -9.64
CA TYR A 388 27.43 0.98 -9.02
C TYR A 388 28.37 -0.04 -9.67
N HIS A 389 27.89 -0.73 -10.70
CA HIS A 389 28.63 -1.78 -11.43
C HIS A 389 29.94 -1.30 -12.06
N ASP A 390 30.15 0.01 -12.22
CA ASP A 390 31.36 0.64 -12.75
C ASP A 390 32.42 0.93 -11.68
N GLU A 391 32.16 0.66 -10.41
CA GLU A 391 33.17 0.77 -9.36
C GLU A 391 34.25 -0.31 -9.51
N SER A 392 35.48 0.06 -9.18
CA SER A 392 36.66 -0.83 -9.29
C SER A 392 36.51 -2.13 -8.49
N THR A 393 35.69 -2.13 -7.43
CA THR A 393 35.34 -3.32 -6.66
C THR A 393 34.65 -4.37 -7.54
N TYR A 394 33.78 -3.95 -8.44
CA TYR A 394 32.96 -4.85 -9.28
C TYR A 394 33.46 -4.96 -10.69
N ASN A 395 34.17 -3.96 -11.18
CA ASN A 395 34.56 -3.83 -12.59
C ASN A 395 36.07 -3.76 -12.75
N GLY A 396 36.61 -4.75 -13.43
CA GLY A 396 37.98 -4.73 -13.94
C GLY A 396 38.04 -4.10 -15.33
N PRO A 397 39.22 -4.02 -15.93
CA PRO A 397 39.42 -3.39 -17.24
C PRO A 397 38.65 -4.09 -18.38
N ILE A 398 38.34 -5.38 -18.25
CA ILE A 398 37.72 -6.17 -19.31
C ILE A 398 36.50 -6.95 -18.80
N ARG A 399 36.42 -7.29 -17.49
CA ARG A 399 35.39 -8.21 -16.95
C ARG A 399 34.92 -7.75 -15.58
N LEU A 400 33.64 -8.00 -15.32
CA LEU A 400 33.08 -7.90 -13.96
C LEU A 400 33.73 -8.93 -13.02
N HIS A 401 34.04 -8.52 -11.81
CA HIS A 401 34.56 -9.35 -10.73
C HIS A 401 33.39 -10.14 -10.10
N ARG A 402 32.96 -11.22 -10.76
CA ARG A 402 31.78 -12.01 -10.37
C ARG A 402 31.80 -12.49 -8.90
N ALA A 403 32.98 -12.83 -8.40
CA ALA A 403 33.15 -13.21 -7.01
C ALA A 403 32.85 -12.05 -6.04
N ALA A 404 33.35 -10.85 -6.35
CA ALA A 404 33.08 -9.64 -5.55
C ALA A 404 31.59 -9.27 -5.57
N VAL A 405 30.94 -9.42 -6.72
CA VAL A 405 29.47 -9.21 -6.83
C VAL A 405 28.69 -10.21 -5.97
N ALA A 406 29.08 -11.50 -5.99
CA ALA A 406 28.44 -12.53 -5.18
C ALA A 406 28.64 -12.27 -3.68
N SER A 407 29.89 -12.02 -3.25
CA SER A 407 30.20 -11.75 -1.83
C SER A 407 29.52 -10.48 -1.31
N SER A 408 29.38 -9.44 -2.17
CA SER A 408 28.66 -8.23 -1.81
C SER A 408 27.18 -8.52 -1.56
N PHE A 409 26.54 -9.31 -2.43
CA PHE A 409 25.16 -9.71 -2.24
C PHE A 409 24.96 -10.55 -0.98
N GLU A 410 25.86 -11.53 -0.72
CA GLU A 410 25.79 -12.38 0.48
C GLU A 410 25.86 -11.55 1.76
N ARG A 411 26.78 -10.58 1.84
CA ARG A 411 26.87 -9.62 2.95
C ARG A 411 25.60 -8.79 3.09
N GLN A 412 25.11 -8.20 1.99
CA GLN A 412 23.87 -7.43 1.98
C GLN A 412 22.67 -8.29 2.38
N ALA A 413 22.58 -9.54 1.91
CA ALA A 413 21.50 -10.44 2.26
C ALA A 413 21.50 -10.79 3.77
N ALA A 414 22.67 -10.98 4.36
CA ALA A 414 22.79 -11.22 5.79
C ALA A 414 22.44 -9.96 6.61
N GLU A 415 22.94 -8.79 6.23
CA GLU A 415 22.73 -7.54 6.96
C GLU A 415 21.30 -7.00 6.87
N TYR A 416 20.66 -7.15 5.70
CA TYR A 416 19.31 -6.64 5.44
C TYR A 416 18.23 -7.73 5.53
N ASP A 417 18.60 -8.94 5.95
CA ASP A 417 17.68 -10.09 6.04
C ASP A 417 16.89 -10.28 4.72
N ILE A 418 17.62 -10.35 3.59
CA ILE A 418 17.03 -10.61 2.28
C ILE A 418 16.81 -12.11 2.12
N ARG A 419 15.59 -12.52 1.84
CA ARG A 419 15.21 -13.93 1.72
C ARG A 419 14.52 -14.22 0.37
N PRO A 420 14.93 -15.30 -0.33
CA PRO A 420 16.04 -16.21 -0.01
C PRO A 420 17.41 -15.54 -0.20
N GLY A 421 18.42 -15.95 0.56
CA GLY A 421 19.78 -15.40 0.48
C GLY A 421 20.58 -15.82 -0.75
N ASN A 422 19.95 -16.41 -1.75
CA ASN A 422 20.57 -16.89 -2.99
C ASN A 422 20.54 -15.81 -4.09
N GLY A 423 21.64 -15.10 -4.27
CA GLY A 423 21.78 -14.05 -5.28
C GLY A 423 21.80 -14.53 -6.75
N ALA A 424 21.82 -15.83 -7.00
CA ALA A 424 21.72 -16.39 -8.34
C ALA A 424 20.27 -16.53 -8.85
N LEU A 425 19.28 -16.39 -7.97
CA LEU A 425 17.88 -16.41 -8.36
C LEU A 425 17.50 -15.12 -9.11
N PRO A 426 16.57 -15.20 -10.08
CA PRO A 426 16.02 -14.00 -10.70
C PRO A 426 15.40 -13.06 -9.65
N THR A 427 15.52 -11.75 -9.84
CA THR A 427 14.92 -10.75 -8.93
C THR A 427 13.40 -10.95 -8.81
N ALA A 428 12.74 -11.44 -9.87
CA ALA A 428 11.32 -11.80 -9.87
C ALA A 428 10.94 -12.88 -8.83
N ALA A 429 11.88 -13.71 -8.39
CA ALA A 429 11.62 -14.77 -7.41
C ALA A 429 11.54 -14.27 -5.96
N PHE A 430 11.85 -13.00 -5.72
CA PHE A 430 11.79 -12.38 -4.39
C PHE A 430 10.45 -11.70 -4.15
N SER A 431 9.93 -11.81 -2.92
CA SER A 431 8.74 -11.05 -2.52
C SER A 431 8.98 -9.54 -2.61
N GLY A 432 7.91 -8.74 -2.72
CA GLY A 432 8.00 -7.28 -2.79
C GLY A 432 8.83 -6.67 -1.65
N GLY A 433 8.67 -7.16 -0.42
CA GLY A 433 9.47 -6.75 0.73
C GLY A 433 10.97 -7.06 0.56
N ASN A 434 11.31 -8.25 0.05
CA ASN A 434 12.71 -8.60 -0.19
C ASN A 434 13.31 -7.85 -1.39
N GLN A 435 12.53 -7.58 -2.44
CA GLN A 435 12.93 -6.69 -3.54
C GLN A 435 13.25 -5.27 -3.03
N GLN A 436 12.42 -4.73 -2.13
CA GLN A 436 12.66 -3.43 -1.50
C GLN A 436 13.92 -3.43 -0.65
N LYS A 437 14.17 -4.51 0.11
CA LYS A 437 15.40 -4.70 0.88
C LYS A 437 16.64 -4.74 -0.03
N ILE A 438 16.57 -5.33 -1.23
CA ILE A 438 17.67 -5.31 -2.21
C ILE A 438 17.99 -3.88 -2.64
N VAL A 439 16.96 -3.07 -2.98
CA VAL A 439 17.15 -1.66 -3.34
C VAL A 439 17.76 -0.87 -2.19
N LEU A 440 17.21 -1.00 -0.99
CA LEU A 440 17.70 -0.32 0.21
C LEU A 440 19.13 -0.73 0.53
N ALA A 441 19.45 -2.04 0.55
CA ALA A 441 20.79 -2.54 0.82
C ALA A 441 21.81 -1.93 -0.14
N ARG A 442 21.49 -1.91 -1.43
CA ARG A 442 22.34 -1.31 -2.48
C ARG A 442 22.65 0.16 -2.24
N GLU A 443 21.62 0.94 -1.92
CA GLU A 443 21.75 2.39 -1.75
C GLU A 443 22.39 2.75 -0.40
N LEU A 444 22.09 2.02 0.67
CA LEU A 444 22.59 2.30 2.02
C LEU A 444 24.01 1.78 2.27
N ASP A 445 24.41 0.68 1.62
CA ASP A 445 25.74 0.07 1.74
C ASP A 445 26.89 1.06 1.36
N ARG A 446 26.55 2.13 0.63
CA ARG A 446 27.47 3.19 0.23
C ARG A 446 27.65 4.29 1.26
N ASN A 447 27.00 4.18 2.42
CA ASN A 447 27.04 5.16 3.49
C ASN A 447 26.79 6.60 2.99
N PRO A 448 25.67 6.88 2.32
CA PRO A 448 25.39 8.16 1.70
C PRO A 448 25.33 9.30 2.72
N GLU A 449 25.63 10.53 2.26
CA GLU A 449 25.46 11.75 3.05
C GLU A 449 24.01 12.27 2.97
N LEU A 450 23.39 12.10 1.80
CA LEU A 450 22.00 12.43 1.53
C LEU A 450 21.29 11.20 0.95
N LEU A 451 20.17 10.83 1.52
CA LEU A 451 19.31 9.78 1.04
C LEU A 451 17.95 10.36 0.62
N LEU A 452 17.66 10.27 -0.67
CA LEU A 452 16.33 10.54 -1.23
C LEU A 452 15.53 9.24 -1.22
N ILE A 453 14.34 9.24 -0.60
CA ILE A 453 13.56 8.02 -0.40
C ILE A 453 12.13 8.28 -0.85
N GLY A 454 11.68 7.54 -1.85
CA GLY A 454 10.30 7.55 -2.31
C GLY A 454 9.58 6.26 -1.92
N GLN A 455 8.48 6.38 -1.21
CA GLN A 455 7.54 5.29 -0.91
C GLN A 455 8.23 4.01 -0.36
N PRO A 456 9.08 4.09 0.67
CA PRO A 456 9.95 2.97 1.08
C PRO A 456 9.19 1.72 1.51
N THR A 457 7.95 1.87 1.97
CA THR A 457 7.13 0.77 2.48
C THR A 457 6.01 0.36 1.53
N ARG A 458 5.91 0.98 0.35
CA ARG A 458 4.86 0.66 -0.62
C ARG A 458 4.93 -0.79 -1.09
N GLY A 459 3.85 -1.54 -0.83
CA GLY A 459 3.72 -2.92 -1.25
C GLY A 459 4.72 -3.88 -0.58
N VAL A 460 5.10 -3.58 0.68
CA VAL A 460 5.88 -4.47 1.53
C VAL A 460 5.06 -4.94 2.74
N ASP A 461 5.51 -5.98 3.40
CA ASP A 461 4.87 -6.53 4.59
C ASP A 461 5.23 -5.73 5.87
N ILE A 462 4.43 -5.88 6.92
CA ILE A 462 4.63 -5.17 8.20
C ILE A 462 6.01 -5.47 8.81
N GLY A 463 6.50 -6.69 8.68
CA GLY A 463 7.82 -7.07 9.19
C GLY A 463 8.96 -6.35 8.46
N ALA A 464 8.81 -6.12 7.14
CA ALA A 464 9.75 -5.32 6.36
C ALA A 464 9.63 -3.82 6.68
N ILE A 465 8.42 -3.30 6.92
CA ILE A 465 8.20 -1.89 7.34
C ILE A 465 9.00 -1.59 8.61
N GLU A 466 8.85 -2.41 9.66
CA GLU A 466 9.58 -2.25 10.92
C GLU A 466 11.10 -2.22 10.71
N PHE A 467 11.61 -3.11 9.86
CA PHE A 467 13.03 -3.17 9.52
C PHE A 467 13.50 -1.89 8.80
N ILE A 468 12.76 -1.45 7.78
CA ILE A 468 13.07 -0.26 6.99
C ILE A 468 13.09 0.98 7.88
N HIS A 469 12.06 1.19 8.69
CA HIS A 469 11.94 2.33 9.60
C HIS A 469 13.12 2.40 10.57
N ARG A 470 13.50 1.28 11.18
CA ARG A 470 14.67 1.23 12.07
C ARG A 470 15.98 1.61 11.37
N ARG A 471 16.16 1.17 10.11
CA ARG A 471 17.35 1.54 9.33
C ARG A 471 17.39 3.02 8.98
N LEU A 472 16.26 3.62 8.61
CA LEU A 472 16.19 5.05 8.30
C LEU A 472 16.48 5.92 9.54
N VAL A 473 15.93 5.56 10.70
CA VAL A 473 16.23 6.24 11.97
C VAL A 473 17.69 6.08 12.36
N ALA A 474 18.27 4.90 12.22
CA ALA A 474 19.69 4.68 12.49
C ALA A 474 20.61 5.53 11.62
N LEU A 475 20.27 5.73 10.33
CA LEU A 475 21.02 6.63 9.43
C LEU A 475 20.90 8.09 9.89
N ARG A 476 19.70 8.56 10.22
CA ARG A 476 19.50 9.89 10.78
C ARG A 476 20.34 10.11 12.05
N ASP A 477 20.30 9.15 12.98
CA ASP A 477 21.03 9.22 14.25
C ASP A 477 22.55 9.17 14.02
N ALA A 478 23.01 8.54 12.93
CA ALA A 478 24.39 8.61 12.46
C ALA A 478 24.76 9.91 11.76
N GLY A 479 23.86 10.92 11.76
CA GLY A 479 24.12 12.25 11.19
C GLY A 479 23.91 12.34 9.67
N LYS A 480 23.20 11.41 9.05
CA LYS A 480 22.84 11.50 7.62
C LYS A 480 21.63 12.39 7.41
N ALA A 481 21.53 13.00 6.23
CA ALA A 481 20.37 13.79 5.80
C ALA A 481 19.41 12.90 5.00
N LEU A 482 18.11 12.91 5.33
CA LEU A 482 17.12 12.10 4.67
C LEU A 482 15.95 12.97 4.18
N LEU A 483 15.57 12.80 2.92
CA LEU A 483 14.33 13.34 2.36
C LEU A 483 13.40 12.17 2.05
N LEU A 484 12.32 12.07 2.80
CA LEU A 484 11.33 11.00 2.70
C LEU A 484 10.06 11.50 2.01
N VAL A 485 9.68 10.89 0.92
CA VAL A 485 8.39 11.11 0.26
C VAL A 485 7.51 9.89 0.49
N SER A 486 6.34 10.09 1.06
CA SER A 486 5.35 9.03 1.24
C SER A 486 3.93 9.58 1.10
N VAL A 487 3.05 8.81 0.47
CA VAL A 487 1.60 9.06 0.48
C VAL A 487 0.95 8.56 1.76
N GLU A 488 1.64 7.66 2.49
CA GLU A 488 1.18 7.14 3.78
C GLU A 488 1.51 8.15 4.88
N LEU A 489 0.49 8.88 5.35
CA LEU A 489 0.67 9.92 6.34
C LEU A 489 1.21 9.37 7.67
N ASP A 490 0.80 8.15 8.05
CA ASP A 490 1.31 7.46 9.24
C ASP A 490 2.83 7.24 9.17
N GLU A 491 3.38 6.91 7.99
CA GLU A 491 4.81 6.76 7.78
C GLU A 491 5.55 8.09 7.95
N ILE A 492 5.03 9.17 7.36
CA ILE A 492 5.57 10.53 7.53
C ILE A 492 5.55 10.92 9.00
N LEU A 493 4.42 10.75 9.69
CA LEU A 493 4.26 11.06 11.11
C LEU A 493 5.17 10.21 12.02
N ALA A 494 5.45 8.97 11.65
CA ALA A 494 6.33 8.09 12.42
C ALA A 494 7.82 8.46 12.29
N LEU A 495 8.26 8.84 11.10
CA LEU A 495 9.68 8.98 10.76
C LEU A 495 10.18 10.42 10.70
N ALA A 496 9.38 11.36 10.16
CA ALA A 496 9.84 12.71 9.91
C ALA A 496 10.10 13.50 11.20
N ASP A 497 11.08 14.38 11.17
CA ASP A 497 11.37 15.37 12.21
C ASP A 497 10.73 16.71 11.86
N ARG A 498 10.58 16.99 10.56
CA ARG A 498 9.91 18.13 9.97
C ARG A 498 9.16 17.67 8.71
N ILE A 499 8.00 18.27 8.45
CA ILE A 499 7.09 17.84 7.39
C ILE A 499 6.79 19.01 6.46
N LEU A 500 7.15 18.85 5.21
CA LEU A 500 6.74 19.72 4.11
C LEU A 500 5.45 19.15 3.53
N VAL A 501 4.43 19.98 3.38
CA VAL A 501 3.17 19.57 2.76
C VAL A 501 3.13 20.09 1.34
N MET A 502 2.94 19.19 0.39
CA MET A 502 2.92 19.52 -1.04
C MET A 502 1.50 19.41 -1.61
N HIS A 503 1.04 20.49 -2.24
CA HIS A 503 -0.24 20.57 -2.93
C HIS A 503 -0.08 21.34 -4.24
N ASP A 504 -0.64 20.83 -5.33
CA ASP A 504 -0.58 21.40 -6.68
C ASP A 504 0.83 21.91 -7.07
N GLY A 505 1.85 21.08 -6.81
CA GLY A 505 3.24 21.41 -7.17
C GLY A 505 3.94 22.42 -6.26
N ARG A 506 3.33 22.89 -5.18
CA ARG A 506 3.87 23.89 -4.26
C ARG A 506 4.01 23.33 -2.85
N ILE A 507 4.97 23.83 -2.07
CA ILE A 507 5.01 23.61 -0.64
C ILE A 507 4.03 24.60 0.00
N VAL A 508 2.95 24.07 0.59
CA VAL A 508 1.89 24.84 1.25
C VAL A 508 2.03 24.85 2.78
N GLY A 509 2.95 24.05 3.31
CA GLY A 509 3.25 24.02 4.75
C GLY A 509 4.64 23.47 5.01
N ASP A 510 5.29 24.00 6.07
CA ASP A 510 6.55 23.50 6.65
C ASP A 510 6.33 23.39 8.17
N VAL A 511 6.06 22.17 8.64
CA VAL A 511 5.50 21.93 9.97
C VAL A 511 6.48 21.06 10.78
N PRO A 512 6.94 21.51 11.96
CA PRO A 512 7.66 20.65 12.88
C PRO A 512 6.83 19.42 13.26
N ARG A 513 7.48 18.26 13.44
CA ARG A 513 6.76 17.02 13.79
C ARG A 513 5.91 17.16 15.05
N ALA A 514 6.33 17.96 16.01
CA ALA A 514 5.61 18.16 17.27
C ALA A 514 4.24 18.83 17.08
N ASP A 515 4.11 19.67 16.04
CA ASP A 515 2.91 20.46 15.74
C ASP A 515 2.03 19.79 14.69
N ALA A 516 2.53 18.71 14.07
CA ALA A 516 1.87 18.02 12.99
C ALA A 516 0.82 17.02 13.51
N THR A 517 -0.42 17.19 13.08
CA THR A 517 -1.50 16.23 13.28
C THR A 517 -2.01 15.73 11.94
N GLU A 518 -2.57 14.54 11.92
CA GLU A 518 -3.16 13.95 10.71
C GLU A 518 -4.22 14.90 10.10
N ARG A 519 -5.02 15.53 10.96
CA ARG A 519 -6.06 16.46 10.52
C ARG A 519 -5.48 17.72 9.86
N THR A 520 -4.48 18.36 10.49
CA THR A 520 -3.88 19.59 9.95
C THR A 520 -3.15 19.31 8.64
N LEU A 521 -2.36 18.23 8.58
CA LEU A 521 -1.67 17.85 7.35
C LEU A 521 -2.66 17.47 6.24
N GLY A 522 -3.72 16.71 6.57
CA GLY A 522 -4.75 16.32 5.62
C GLY A 522 -5.47 17.53 4.99
N LEU A 523 -5.80 18.58 5.77
CA LEU A 523 -6.39 19.81 5.25
C LEU A 523 -5.43 20.56 4.32
N MET A 524 -4.14 20.64 4.66
CA MET A 524 -3.12 21.25 3.80
C MET A 524 -2.93 20.44 2.50
N MET A 525 -2.89 19.11 2.58
CA MET A 525 -2.78 18.21 1.41
C MET A 525 -3.97 18.36 0.46
N ALA A 526 -5.14 18.71 0.97
CA ALA A 526 -6.35 18.96 0.19
C ALA A 526 -6.45 20.42 -0.32
N GLY A 527 -5.49 21.30 0.03
CA GLY A 527 -5.54 22.73 -0.33
C GLY A 527 -6.60 23.53 0.41
N LEU A 528 -7.09 23.03 1.55
CA LEU A 528 -8.17 23.66 2.35
C LEU A 528 -7.65 24.46 3.54
N ALA A 529 -6.36 24.47 3.80
CA ALA A 529 -5.72 25.26 4.86
C ALA A 529 -4.47 25.94 4.29
N SER A 530 -4.34 27.23 4.56
CA SER A 530 -3.14 28.06 4.28
C SER A 530 -2.45 28.41 5.61
#